data_eb13f3d7b80c30f56720d853c67808f0
#
_entry.id   eb13f3d7b80c30f56720d853c67808f0
#
_cell.length_a   1.000
_cell.length_b   1.000
_cell.length_c   1.000
_cell.angle_alpha   90.00
_cell.angle_beta   90.00
_cell.angle_gamma   90.00
#
_symmetry.space_group_name_H-M   'P 1'
#
loop_
_entity.id
_entity.type
_entity.pdbx_description
1 polymer ?
#
loop_
_entity_poly.entity_id
_entity_poly.type
_entity_poly.pdbx_seq_one_letter_code
_entity_poly.pdbx_strand_id
1 'polypeptide(L)'
;MLAALPLAAPAAAGPEELLRLLFVLAIMLAAGKFSGELFDRAGQPAVLGELLAGAVLGGSALGIIPTSPDDPLYGTLHVLAEIGVIVLLFEIGLETDLKQLLRVGPGAASVAAVGVALPFAAGFLYWISPLGVEAFNTASASTTAIFLGAALTATSVGITARVLTDLKIFRTTEAQTILGAAVLDDVLGLVLLGLVASLAAGGSVGVLEVGRALGVALGFLAVALGLGLLLAPRIFATIDRMRVRGVLLVSAFAFVLVVSALAQVAGSAMIIGAFAAGIILSGTNQFDAIESQMKPVADVFTPLFFLSIGAQLDLGLLNVFSPANRPVLLVGGVVTLIAGLGKVAAGWAVPWRRFNRLAVGVGMMPRGEVGLIFANIGLSQGILSRQLFGAIMIMVIATTFLAPPLLKWSVRRGGVMSAEDRAAPPWHPVA
;
A
#
# COMPACT_ATOMS: atom_id res chain seq x y z
N MET A 1 15.19 -25.06 9.45
CA MET A 1 14.80 -23.85 8.70
C MET A 1 14.97 -22.55 9.50
N LEU A 2 14.70 -22.51 10.81
CA LEU A 2 14.99 -21.34 11.68
C LEU A 2 16.50 -21.09 11.92
N ALA A 3 17.37 -22.09 11.73
CA ALA A 3 18.81 -21.99 11.94
C ALA A 3 19.59 -21.31 10.79
N ALA A 4 18.93 -20.93 9.69
CA ALA A 4 19.54 -20.29 8.52
C ALA A 4 19.29 -18.78 8.43
N LEU A 5 18.57 -18.18 9.40
CA LEU A 5 18.49 -16.74 9.52
C LEU A 5 19.83 -16.22 10.03
N PRO A 6 20.53 -15.33 9.30
CA PRO A 6 21.73 -14.69 9.82
C PRO A 6 21.30 -13.77 10.97
N LEU A 7 21.33 -14.29 12.19
CA LEU A 7 21.20 -13.51 13.42
C LEU A 7 22.53 -12.77 13.67
N ALA A 8 22.90 -11.88 12.75
CA ALA A 8 23.85 -10.84 13.09
C ALA A 8 23.12 -9.91 14.07
N ALA A 9 23.41 -10.05 15.35
CA ALA A 9 22.92 -9.14 16.36
C ALA A 9 23.31 -7.71 15.94
N PRO A 10 22.34 -6.77 15.79
CA PRO A 10 22.70 -5.38 15.62
C PRO A 10 23.53 -4.97 16.84
N ALA A 11 24.60 -4.18 16.63
CA ALA A 11 25.34 -3.60 17.73
C ALA A 11 24.34 -2.94 18.69
N ALA A 12 24.44 -3.24 19.99
CA ALA A 12 23.51 -2.72 20.99
C ALA A 12 23.50 -1.18 20.86
N ALA A 13 22.30 -0.62 20.63
CA ALA A 13 22.11 0.83 20.52
C ALA A 13 22.71 1.50 21.76
N GLY A 14 23.57 2.51 21.56
CA GLY A 14 24.15 3.26 22.64
C GLY A 14 23.05 4.03 23.42
N PRO A 15 23.34 4.47 24.69
CA PRO A 15 22.35 5.22 25.46
C PRO A 15 21.83 6.48 24.73
N GLU A 16 22.67 7.11 23.93
CA GLU A 16 22.32 8.29 23.13
C GLU A 16 21.37 7.95 21.97
N GLU A 17 21.57 6.81 21.32
CA GLU A 17 20.68 6.34 20.23
C GLU A 17 19.29 6.00 20.77
N LEU A 18 19.23 5.33 21.92
CA LEU A 18 17.95 5.06 22.58
C LEU A 18 17.22 6.33 22.95
N LEU A 19 17.92 7.31 23.54
CA LEU A 19 17.34 8.60 23.89
C LEU A 19 16.79 9.33 22.66
N ARG A 20 17.58 9.36 21.56
CA ARG A 20 17.16 9.95 20.28
C ARG A 20 15.94 9.24 19.72
N LEU A 21 15.93 7.89 19.74
CA LEU A 21 14.78 7.10 19.29
C LEU A 21 13.49 7.43 20.05
N LEU A 22 13.57 7.52 21.39
CA LEU A 22 12.41 7.85 22.23
C LEU A 22 11.85 9.25 21.89
N PHE A 23 12.70 10.25 21.69
CA PHE A 23 12.26 11.58 21.28
C PHE A 23 11.64 11.57 19.87
N VAL A 24 12.27 10.91 18.90
CA VAL A 24 11.75 10.81 17.53
C VAL A 24 10.38 10.14 17.54
N LEU A 25 10.21 9.02 18.23
CA LEU A 25 8.92 8.34 18.34
C LEU A 25 7.86 9.20 19.02
N ALA A 26 8.21 9.89 20.10
CA ALA A 26 7.27 10.78 20.78
C ALA A 26 6.80 11.92 19.86
N ILE A 27 7.72 12.53 19.11
CA ILE A 27 7.41 13.58 18.12
C ILE A 27 6.55 13.01 17.00
N MET A 28 6.90 11.85 16.45
CA MET A 28 6.13 11.20 15.39
C MET A 28 4.68 10.94 15.83
N LEU A 29 4.48 10.29 16.98
CA LEU A 29 3.14 9.98 17.47
C LEU A 29 2.32 11.23 17.76
N ALA A 30 2.91 12.24 18.39
CA ALA A 30 2.24 13.50 18.65
C ALA A 30 1.89 14.22 17.34
N ALA A 31 2.86 14.41 16.45
CA ALA A 31 2.65 15.09 15.17
C ALA A 31 1.61 14.37 14.30
N GLY A 32 1.65 13.04 14.24
CA GLY A 32 0.67 12.26 13.50
C GLY A 32 -0.76 12.48 14.00
N LYS A 33 -0.99 12.38 15.30
CA LYS A 33 -2.33 12.58 15.87
C LYS A 33 -2.81 14.03 15.75
N PHE A 34 -1.95 15.03 16.03
CA PHE A 34 -2.32 16.45 15.90
C PHE A 34 -2.62 16.85 14.46
N SER A 35 -1.81 16.42 13.50
CA SER A 35 -2.05 16.72 12.08
C SER A 35 -3.28 15.97 11.55
N GLY A 36 -3.47 14.71 11.94
CA GLY A 36 -4.66 13.95 11.61
C GLY A 36 -5.94 14.64 12.09
N GLU A 37 -5.98 15.10 13.36
CA GLU A 37 -7.08 15.87 13.92
C GLU A 37 -7.34 17.18 13.16
N LEU A 38 -6.28 17.90 12.77
CA LEU A 38 -6.40 19.14 11.99
C LEU A 38 -7.06 18.89 10.63
N PHE A 39 -6.66 17.81 9.94
CA PHE A 39 -7.23 17.43 8.65
C PHE A 39 -8.67 16.92 8.79
N ASP A 40 -8.98 16.15 9.83
CA ASP A 40 -10.34 15.69 10.09
C ASP A 40 -11.29 16.87 10.36
N ARG A 41 -10.87 17.85 11.15
CA ARG A 41 -11.62 19.12 11.36
C ARG A 41 -11.80 19.91 10.06
N ALA A 42 -10.82 19.87 9.15
CA ALA A 42 -10.94 20.45 7.82
C ALA A 42 -11.82 19.61 6.89
N GLY A 43 -12.37 18.51 7.39
CA GLY A 43 -13.21 17.58 6.64
C GLY A 43 -12.42 16.79 5.60
N GLN A 44 -11.12 16.58 5.79
CA GLN A 44 -10.26 15.73 4.96
C GLN A 44 -9.89 14.46 5.72
N PRO A 45 -9.53 13.36 5.04
CA PRO A 45 -9.05 12.16 5.72
C PRO A 45 -7.83 12.43 6.58
N ALA A 46 -7.80 11.88 7.80
CA ALA A 46 -6.73 12.07 8.78
C ALA A 46 -5.36 11.63 8.27
N VAL A 47 -5.32 10.60 7.41
CA VAL A 47 -4.08 10.09 6.80
C VAL A 47 -3.32 11.16 6.01
N LEU A 48 -4.01 12.13 5.41
CA LEU A 48 -3.34 13.24 4.73
C LEU A 48 -2.53 14.11 5.69
N GLY A 49 -3.06 14.33 6.90
CA GLY A 49 -2.35 15.02 7.96
C GLY A 49 -1.10 14.25 8.41
N GLU A 50 -1.23 12.94 8.60
CA GLU A 50 -0.11 12.07 8.98
C GLU A 50 0.99 12.07 7.90
N LEU A 51 0.64 11.93 6.62
CA LEU A 51 1.58 11.99 5.50
C LEU A 51 2.29 13.36 5.40
N LEU A 52 1.53 14.46 5.54
CA LEU A 52 2.10 15.79 5.49
C LEU A 52 3.02 16.06 6.68
N ALA A 53 2.62 15.65 7.89
CA ALA A 53 3.48 15.74 9.08
C ALA A 53 4.78 14.94 8.87
N GLY A 54 4.69 13.74 8.28
CA GLY A 54 5.85 12.95 7.89
C GLY A 54 6.77 13.71 6.94
N ALA A 55 6.23 14.32 5.88
CA ALA A 55 7.01 15.11 4.91
C ALA A 55 7.71 16.32 5.56
N VAL A 56 7.05 16.98 6.52
CA VAL A 56 7.65 18.10 7.27
C VAL A 56 8.72 17.63 8.25
N LEU A 57 8.52 16.49 8.93
CA LEU A 57 9.48 15.93 9.87
C LEU A 57 10.63 15.20 9.19
N GLY A 58 10.49 14.85 7.91
CA GLY A 58 11.48 14.12 7.13
C GLY A 58 12.71 14.93 6.74
N GLY A 59 13.62 14.26 6.02
CA GLY A 59 14.94 14.80 5.67
C GLY A 59 14.92 16.04 4.79
N SER A 60 13.85 16.27 4.04
CA SER A 60 13.73 17.42 3.14
C SER A 60 13.32 18.74 3.82
N ALA A 61 12.87 18.70 5.09
CA ALA A 61 12.47 19.89 5.84
C ALA A 61 13.16 19.94 7.22
N LEU A 62 12.61 19.28 8.25
CA LEU A 62 13.15 19.38 9.61
C LEU A 62 14.25 18.35 9.94
N GLY A 63 14.36 17.25 9.19
CA GLY A 63 15.37 16.22 9.39
C GLY A 63 15.23 15.47 10.73
N ILE A 64 14.06 15.45 11.33
CA ILE A 64 13.80 14.78 12.61
C ILE A 64 13.65 13.27 12.38
N ILE A 65 12.91 12.86 11.33
CA ILE A 65 12.78 11.47 10.93
C ILE A 65 13.92 11.14 9.96
N PRO A 66 14.84 10.24 10.31
CA PRO A 66 15.92 9.83 9.42
C PRO A 66 15.39 9.14 8.17
N THR A 67 15.88 9.56 7.02
CA THR A 67 15.50 8.99 5.71
C THR A 67 16.71 8.37 4.98
N SER A 68 17.92 8.55 5.51
CA SER A 68 19.14 7.92 4.97
C SER A 68 19.41 6.58 5.65
N PRO A 69 19.76 5.52 4.88
CA PRO A 69 20.19 4.24 5.43
C PRO A 69 21.47 4.34 6.32
N ASP A 70 22.24 5.42 6.19
CA ASP A 70 23.45 5.65 6.99
C ASP A 70 23.14 6.11 8.43
N ASP A 71 21.90 6.54 8.71
CA ASP A 71 21.49 6.93 10.06
C ASP A 71 21.19 5.67 10.91
N PRO A 72 21.77 5.53 12.11
CA PRO A 72 21.57 4.37 12.98
C PRO A 72 20.09 4.08 13.30
N LEU A 73 19.23 5.11 13.37
CA LEU A 73 17.80 4.95 13.66
C LEU A 73 16.96 4.53 12.45
N TYR A 74 17.49 4.67 11.22
CA TYR A 74 16.72 4.38 10.00
C TYR A 74 16.16 2.95 10.02
N GLY A 75 17.02 1.96 10.28
CA GLY A 75 16.60 0.55 10.31
C GLY A 75 15.52 0.26 11.36
N THR A 76 15.66 0.84 12.56
CA THR A 76 14.69 0.66 13.64
C THR A 76 13.35 1.28 13.32
N LEU A 77 13.35 2.51 12.79
CA LEU A 77 12.11 3.20 12.39
C LEU A 77 11.44 2.50 11.20
N HIS A 78 12.23 1.97 10.27
CA HIS A 78 11.72 1.20 9.14
C HIS A 78 10.99 -0.06 9.59
N VAL A 79 11.58 -0.84 10.52
CA VAL A 79 10.93 -2.02 11.10
C VAL A 79 9.63 -1.65 11.84
N LEU A 80 9.62 -0.55 12.60
CA LEU A 80 8.40 -0.09 13.28
C LEU A 80 7.32 0.34 12.28
N ALA A 81 7.70 0.97 11.18
CA ALA A 81 6.78 1.32 10.10
C ALA A 81 6.22 0.07 9.38
N GLU A 82 7.05 -0.95 9.16
CA GLU A 82 6.59 -2.24 8.60
C GLU A 82 5.62 -2.95 9.54
N ILE A 83 5.87 -2.95 10.85
CA ILE A 83 4.90 -3.44 11.83
C ILE A 83 3.61 -2.63 11.74
N GLY A 84 3.70 -1.32 11.54
CA GLY A 84 2.56 -0.43 11.36
C GLY A 84 1.66 -0.83 10.18
N VAL A 85 2.24 -1.11 9.02
CA VAL A 85 1.46 -1.55 7.85
C VAL A 85 0.91 -2.96 8.03
N ILE A 86 1.65 -3.87 8.68
CA ILE A 86 1.17 -5.22 9.02
C ILE A 86 -0.08 -5.13 9.92
N VAL A 87 -0.04 -4.31 10.97
CA VAL A 87 -1.17 -4.11 11.88
C VAL A 87 -2.35 -3.47 11.15
N LEU A 88 -2.11 -2.45 10.33
CA LEU A 88 -3.13 -1.81 9.50
C LEU A 88 -3.82 -2.83 8.58
N LEU A 89 -3.06 -3.63 7.82
CA LEU A 89 -3.63 -4.61 6.89
C LEU A 89 -4.35 -5.76 7.61
N PHE A 90 -3.88 -6.11 8.82
CA PHE A 90 -4.59 -7.05 9.67
C PHE A 90 -5.96 -6.51 10.11
N GLU A 91 -6.02 -5.25 10.57
CA GLU A 91 -7.28 -4.57 10.94
C GLU A 91 -8.25 -4.52 9.75
N ILE A 92 -7.75 -4.14 8.58
CA ILE A 92 -8.52 -4.16 7.33
C ILE A 92 -9.04 -5.57 6.99
N GLY A 93 -8.20 -6.58 7.19
CA GLY A 93 -8.59 -7.99 7.01
C GLY A 93 -9.69 -8.43 7.98
N LEU A 94 -9.61 -8.01 9.25
CA LEU A 94 -10.64 -8.26 10.27
C LEU A 94 -12.00 -7.66 9.87
N GLU A 95 -12.01 -6.45 9.34
CA GLU A 95 -13.24 -5.78 8.90
C GLU A 95 -13.77 -6.29 7.56
N THR A 96 -12.98 -7.09 6.83
CA THR A 96 -13.34 -7.59 5.50
C THR A 96 -14.27 -8.79 5.57
N ASP A 97 -15.46 -8.69 4.94
CA ASP A 97 -16.37 -9.82 4.72
C ASP A 97 -15.85 -10.69 3.56
N LEU A 98 -15.34 -11.88 3.89
CA LEU A 98 -14.82 -12.83 2.91
C LEU A 98 -15.87 -13.22 1.85
N LYS A 99 -17.15 -13.39 2.24
CA LYS A 99 -18.22 -13.73 1.28
C LYS A 99 -18.44 -12.60 0.28
N GLN A 100 -18.39 -11.36 0.77
CA GLN A 100 -18.51 -10.18 -0.07
C GLN A 100 -17.29 -10.01 -0.97
N LEU A 101 -16.08 -10.22 -0.44
CA LEU A 101 -14.83 -10.19 -1.21
C LEU A 101 -14.84 -11.22 -2.35
N LEU A 102 -15.23 -12.46 -2.08
CA LEU A 102 -15.36 -13.49 -3.12
C LEU A 102 -16.42 -13.15 -4.17
N ARG A 103 -17.52 -12.51 -3.75
CA ARG A 103 -18.57 -12.05 -4.67
C ARG A 103 -18.11 -10.94 -5.61
N VAL A 104 -17.27 -10.02 -5.15
CA VAL A 104 -16.69 -8.97 -6.01
C VAL A 104 -15.49 -9.44 -6.80
N GLY A 105 -14.92 -10.61 -6.49
CA GLY A 105 -13.69 -11.16 -7.01
C GLY A 105 -13.48 -10.98 -8.52
N PRO A 106 -14.40 -11.40 -9.41
CA PRO A 106 -14.23 -11.20 -10.85
C PRO A 106 -14.15 -9.72 -11.25
N GLY A 107 -14.91 -8.85 -10.56
CA GLY A 107 -14.83 -7.40 -10.77
C GLY A 107 -13.50 -6.83 -10.28
N ALA A 108 -13.06 -7.23 -9.07
CA ALA A 108 -11.78 -6.84 -8.51
C ALA A 108 -10.62 -7.28 -9.40
N ALA A 109 -10.66 -8.51 -9.92
CA ALA A 109 -9.63 -9.03 -10.84
C ALA A 109 -9.58 -8.23 -12.16
N SER A 110 -10.75 -7.86 -12.71
CA SER A 110 -10.80 -7.03 -13.94
C SER A 110 -10.25 -5.63 -13.67
N VAL A 111 -10.59 -5.01 -12.53
CA VAL A 111 -10.06 -3.70 -12.12
C VAL A 111 -8.55 -3.77 -11.92
N ALA A 112 -8.03 -4.80 -11.26
CA ALA A 112 -6.59 -5.00 -11.07
C ALA A 112 -5.87 -5.18 -12.40
N ALA A 113 -6.35 -6.08 -13.28
CA ALA A 113 -5.73 -6.36 -14.57
C ALA A 113 -5.64 -5.11 -15.45
N VAL A 114 -6.75 -4.36 -15.58
CA VAL A 114 -6.78 -3.12 -16.35
C VAL A 114 -5.97 -2.02 -15.65
N GLY A 115 -6.06 -1.94 -14.31
CA GLY A 115 -5.34 -0.99 -13.48
C GLY A 115 -3.82 -1.18 -13.46
N VAL A 116 -3.33 -2.36 -13.84
CA VAL A 116 -1.90 -2.63 -14.09
C VAL A 116 -1.57 -2.38 -15.57
N ALA A 117 -2.34 -2.98 -16.48
CA ALA A 117 -2.03 -2.95 -17.91
C ALA A 117 -2.05 -1.53 -18.50
N LEU A 118 -3.04 -0.70 -18.16
CA LEU A 118 -3.16 0.64 -18.75
C LEU A 118 -2.03 1.59 -18.31
N PRO A 119 -1.72 1.77 -17.00
CA PRO A 119 -0.61 2.64 -16.61
C PRO A 119 0.73 2.12 -17.11
N PHE A 120 0.94 0.80 -17.10
CA PHE A 120 2.16 0.20 -17.63
C PHE A 120 2.33 0.51 -19.13
N ALA A 121 1.34 0.18 -19.93
CA ALA A 121 1.41 0.40 -21.38
C ALA A 121 1.52 1.89 -21.73
N ALA A 122 0.75 2.74 -21.06
CA ALA A 122 0.79 4.19 -21.31
C ALA A 122 2.13 4.80 -20.88
N GLY A 123 2.70 4.38 -19.74
CA GLY A 123 4.03 4.83 -19.30
C GLY A 123 5.14 4.34 -20.21
N PHE A 124 5.09 3.09 -20.63
CA PHE A 124 6.02 2.50 -21.59
C PHE A 124 5.98 3.24 -22.94
N LEU A 125 4.77 3.39 -23.53
CA LEU A 125 4.58 4.08 -24.81
C LEU A 125 4.97 5.55 -24.73
N TYR A 126 4.66 6.22 -23.62
CA TYR A 126 5.11 7.61 -23.40
C TYR A 126 6.63 7.71 -23.49
N TRP A 127 7.35 6.82 -22.82
CA TRP A 127 8.81 6.89 -22.73
C TRP A 127 9.53 6.57 -24.05
N ILE A 128 9.04 5.60 -24.82
CA ILE A 128 9.63 5.28 -26.13
C ILE A 128 9.17 6.23 -27.25
N SER A 129 8.18 7.09 -26.98
CA SER A 129 7.71 8.08 -27.96
C SER A 129 8.66 9.28 -28.03
N PRO A 130 8.56 10.14 -29.07
CA PRO A 130 9.32 11.39 -29.16
C PRO A 130 9.06 12.37 -28.01
N LEU A 131 8.03 12.12 -27.17
CA LEU A 131 7.74 12.91 -25.99
C LEU A 131 8.58 12.47 -24.78
N GLY A 132 9.24 11.32 -24.85
CA GLY A 132 10.19 10.85 -23.84
C GLY A 132 11.43 11.76 -23.81
N VAL A 133 11.99 11.97 -22.63
CA VAL A 133 13.16 12.82 -22.45
C VAL A 133 14.44 11.97 -22.49
N GLU A 134 15.04 11.89 -23.69
CA GLU A 134 16.25 11.08 -23.90
C GLU A 134 17.40 11.44 -22.92
N ALA A 135 17.51 12.71 -22.54
CA ALA A 135 18.51 13.17 -21.58
C ALA A 135 18.40 12.53 -20.18
N PHE A 136 17.26 11.88 -19.88
CA PHE A 136 17.04 11.15 -18.63
C PHE A 136 17.36 9.65 -18.74
N ASN A 137 17.76 9.15 -19.91
CA ASN A 137 18.14 7.77 -20.11
C ASN A 137 19.56 7.53 -19.57
N THR A 138 19.71 6.52 -18.74
CA THR A 138 20.98 5.98 -18.27
C THR A 138 21.22 4.55 -18.79
N ALA A 139 20.13 3.90 -19.22
CA ALA A 139 20.11 2.60 -19.88
C ALA A 139 19.43 2.72 -21.26
N SER A 140 19.16 1.60 -21.92
CA SER A 140 18.37 1.62 -23.16
C SER A 140 16.98 2.22 -22.92
N ALA A 141 16.45 2.97 -23.89
CA ALA A 141 15.12 3.58 -23.77
C ALA A 141 14.03 2.54 -23.46
N SER A 142 14.13 1.31 -24.02
CA SER A 142 13.19 0.24 -23.73
C SER A 142 13.28 -0.27 -22.29
N THR A 143 14.48 -0.44 -21.75
CA THR A 143 14.67 -0.85 -20.35
C THR A 143 14.13 0.21 -19.40
N THR A 144 14.46 1.48 -19.63
CA THR A 144 13.94 2.61 -18.85
C THR A 144 12.42 2.69 -18.92
N ALA A 145 11.83 2.46 -20.12
CA ALA A 145 10.39 2.45 -20.31
C ALA A 145 9.67 1.33 -19.52
N ILE A 146 10.28 0.14 -19.45
CA ILE A 146 9.74 -0.99 -18.65
C ILE A 146 9.75 -0.62 -17.17
N PHE A 147 10.85 -0.05 -16.65
CA PHE A 147 10.94 0.36 -15.25
C PHE A 147 9.95 1.48 -14.92
N LEU A 148 9.84 2.48 -15.79
CA LEU A 148 8.85 3.54 -15.63
C LEU A 148 7.43 2.96 -15.65
N GLY A 149 7.10 2.16 -16.65
CA GLY A 149 5.80 1.48 -16.74
C GLY A 149 5.46 0.72 -15.47
N ALA A 150 6.41 -0.09 -14.97
CA ALA A 150 6.23 -0.85 -13.73
C ALA A 150 6.01 0.05 -12.50
N ALA A 151 6.78 1.13 -12.36
CA ALA A 151 6.59 2.08 -11.26
C ALA A 151 5.21 2.76 -11.26
N LEU A 152 4.58 2.86 -12.44
CA LEU A 152 3.25 3.44 -12.59
C LEU A 152 2.11 2.47 -12.24
N THR A 153 2.37 1.19 -12.03
CA THR A 153 1.29 0.19 -11.83
C THR A 153 0.85 0.08 -10.38
N ALA A 154 1.78 0.06 -9.44
CA ALA A 154 1.52 -0.28 -8.04
C ALA A 154 0.50 0.66 -7.37
N THR A 155 -0.43 0.08 -6.60
CA THR A 155 -1.41 0.83 -5.79
C THR A 155 -1.06 0.65 -4.31
N SER A 156 -1.17 1.70 -3.49
CA SER A 156 -1.02 1.56 -2.04
C SER A 156 -2.33 1.09 -1.40
N VAL A 157 -2.36 -0.17 -0.98
CA VAL A 157 -3.50 -0.74 -0.24
C VAL A 157 -3.70 -0.01 1.08
N GLY A 158 -2.62 0.26 1.82
CA GLY A 158 -2.67 0.88 3.14
C GLY A 158 -3.31 2.27 3.12
N ILE A 159 -2.87 3.15 2.19
CA ILE A 159 -3.44 4.50 2.05
C ILE A 159 -4.90 4.41 1.63
N THR A 160 -5.21 3.61 0.62
CA THR A 160 -6.57 3.45 0.11
C THR A 160 -7.52 2.95 1.19
N ALA A 161 -7.14 1.91 1.93
CA ALA A 161 -7.96 1.32 2.96
C ALA A 161 -8.20 2.31 4.12
N ARG A 162 -7.17 3.03 4.55
CA ARG A 162 -7.31 4.08 5.57
C ARG A 162 -8.30 5.16 5.12
N VAL A 163 -8.21 5.63 3.87
CA VAL A 163 -9.16 6.62 3.33
C VAL A 163 -10.59 6.08 3.30
N LEU A 164 -10.79 4.82 2.92
CA LEU A 164 -12.12 4.18 2.92
C LEU A 164 -12.71 4.08 4.34
N THR A 165 -11.87 3.79 5.33
CA THR A 165 -12.23 3.76 6.75
C THR A 165 -12.59 5.16 7.26
N ASP A 166 -11.74 6.17 7.00
CA ASP A 166 -11.98 7.56 7.39
C ASP A 166 -13.27 8.12 6.76
N LEU A 167 -13.61 7.69 5.53
CA LEU A 167 -14.86 8.05 4.86
C LEU A 167 -16.07 7.23 5.33
N LYS A 168 -15.88 6.23 6.20
CA LYS A 168 -16.92 5.31 6.72
C LYS A 168 -17.67 4.53 5.64
N ILE A 169 -16.99 4.22 4.52
CA ILE A 169 -17.58 3.48 3.38
C ILE A 169 -16.94 2.09 3.18
N PHE A 170 -16.17 1.60 4.13
CA PHE A 170 -15.39 0.39 4.04
C PHE A 170 -16.21 -0.85 3.63
N ARG A 171 -17.44 -0.98 4.12
CA ARG A 171 -18.34 -2.12 3.86
C ARG A 171 -19.14 -2.01 2.56
N THR A 172 -18.91 -0.99 1.74
CA THR A 172 -19.60 -0.83 0.46
C THR A 172 -19.04 -1.75 -0.62
N THR A 173 -19.76 -1.93 -1.71
CA THR A 173 -19.32 -2.74 -2.86
C THR A 173 -18.10 -2.15 -3.52
N GLU A 174 -18.10 -0.84 -3.67
CA GLU A 174 -17.01 -0.08 -4.24
C GLU A 174 -15.74 -0.31 -3.42
N ALA A 175 -15.80 -0.13 -2.09
CA ALA A 175 -14.67 -0.32 -1.20
C ALA A 175 -14.13 -1.76 -1.26
N GLN A 176 -15.02 -2.76 -1.20
CA GLN A 176 -14.60 -4.16 -1.29
C GLN A 176 -14.01 -4.51 -2.68
N THR A 177 -14.51 -3.88 -3.75
CA THR A 177 -13.94 -4.04 -5.09
C THR A 177 -12.55 -3.40 -5.17
N ILE A 178 -12.39 -2.20 -4.60
CA ILE A 178 -11.10 -1.49 -4.53
C ILE A 178 -10.08 -2.32 -3.74
N LEU A 179 -10.44 -2.77 -2.53
CA LEU A 179 -9.55 -3.56 -1.67
C LEU A 179 -9.16 -4.88 -2.32
N GLY A 180 -10.12 -5.61 -2.88
CA GLY A 180 -9.82 -6.85 -3.60
C GLY A 180 -8.94 -6.62 -4.83
N ALA A 181 -9.16 -5.53 -5.57
CA ALA A 181 -8.32 -5.16 -6.69
C ALA A 181 -6.92 -4.74 -6.25
N ALA A 182 -6.80 -3.99 -5.15
CA ALA A 182 -5.51 -3.55 -4.62
C ALA A 182 -4.66 -4.73 -4.11
N VAL A 183 -5.26 -5.70 -3.42
CA VAL A 183 -4.56 -6.94 -3.01
C VAL A 183 -4.05 -7.73 -4.22
N LEU A 184 -4.86 -7.84 -5.30
CA LEU A 184 -4.42 -8.49 -6.54
C LEU A 184 -3.34 -7.66 -7.26
N ASP A 185 -3.43 -6.35 -7.20
CA ASP A 185 -2.45 -5.40 -7.75
C ASP A 185 -1.07 -5.58 -7.07
N ASP A 186 -1.05 -5.80 -5.75
CA ASP A 186 0.19 -6.11 -5.01
C ASP A 186 0.82 -7.42 -5.49
N VAL A 187 0.02 -8.46 -5.72
CA VAL A 187 0.52 -9.72 -6.28
C VAL A 187 1.10 -9.49 -7.68
N LEU A 188 0.40 -8.75 -8.53
CA LEU A 188 0.89 -8.40 -9.87
C LEU A 188 2.13 -7.50 -9.81
N GLY A 189 2.18 -6.58 -8.84
CA GLY A 189 3.33 -5.72 -8.57
C GLY A 189 4.59 -6.51 -8.20
N LEU A 190 4.47 -7.53 -7.33
CA LEU A 190 5.60 -8.42 -7.01
C LEU A 190 6.11 -9.19 -8.21
N VAL A 191 5.21 -9.64 -9.08
CA VAL A 191 5.58 -10.31 -10.33
C VAL A 191 6.33 -9.36 -11.25
N LEU A 192 5.83 -8.14 -11.42
CA LEU A 192 6.51 -7.09 -12.19
C LEU A 192 7.87 -6.72 -11.57
N LEU A 193 7.97 -6.68 -10.25
CA LEU A 193 9.22 -6.41 -9.55
C LEU A 193 10.27 -7.49 -9.84
N GLY A 194 9.88 -8.76 -9.75
CA GLY A 194 10.76 -9.88 -10.12
C GLY A 194 11.20 -9.83 -11.58
N LEU A 195 10.28 -9.48 -12.50
CA LEU A 195 10.53 -9.26 -13.91
C LEU A 195 11.59 -8.17 -14.12
N VAL A 196 11.36 -7.02 -13.53
CA VAL A 196 12.20 -5.83 -13.66
C VAL A 196 13.58 -6.07 -13.04
N ALA A 197 13.66 -6.72 -11.88
CA ALA A 197 14.91 -7.09 -11.23
C ALA A 197 15.72 -8.10 -12.06
N SER A 198 15.07 -9.08 -12.70
CA SER A 198 15.73 -10.03 -13.60
C SER A 198 16.29 -9.34 -14.85
N LEU A 199 15.55 -8.43 -15.46
CA LEU A 199 16.02 -7.63 -16.60
C LEU A 199 17.22 -6.76 -16.22
N ALA A 200 17.21 -6.17 -15.03
CA ALA A 200 18.32 -5.37 -14.49
C ALA A 200 19.60 -6.18 -14.31
N ALA A 201 19.46 -7.46 -13.93
CA ALA A 201 20.57 -8.41 -13.79
C ALA A 201 21.05 -9.00 -15.14
N GLY A 202 20.53 -8.54 -16.29
CA GLY A 202 20.86 -9.06 -17.62
C GLY A 202 20.19 -10.39 -17.94
N GLY A 203 19.20 -10.81 -17.16
CA GLY A 203 18.40 -12.03 -17.39
C GLY A 203 17.33 -11.84 -18.45
N SER A 204 16.81 -12.96 -18.98
CA SER A 204 15.60 -12.99 -19.79
C SER A 204 14.40 -13.37 -18.91
N VAL A 205 13.27 -12.74 -19.16
CA VAL A 205 12.06 -13.06 -18.40
C VAL A 205 11.18 -13.99 -19.22
N GLY A 206 10.93 -15.17 -18.68
CA GLY A 206 10.03 -16.15 -19.26
C GLY A 206 8.60 -16.03 -18.70
N VAL A 207 7.61 -16.33 -19.54
CA VAL A 207 6.19 -16.44 -19.12
C VAL A 207 6.01 -17.44 -17.97
N LEU A 208 6.88 -18.46 -17.90
CA LEU A 208 6.88 -19.47 -16.85
C LEU A 208 7.25 -18.89 -15.48
N GLU A 209 8.23 -17.98 -15.41
CA GLU A 209 8.65 -17.33 -14.16
C GLU A 209 7.55 -16.43 -13.59
N VAL A 210 6.90 -15.67 -14.48
CA VAL A 210 5.72 -14.85 -14.12
C VAL A 210 4.59 -15.74 -13.61
N GLY A 211 4.28 -16.82 -14.30
CA GLY A 211 3.24 -17.77 -13.89
C GLY A 211 3.56 -18.46 -12.56
N ARG A 212 4.84 -18.78 -12.31
CA ARG A 212 5.30 -19.35 -11.03
C ARG A 212 5.14 -18.35 -9.87
N ALA A 213 5.54 -17.10 -10.05
CA ALA A 213 5.42 -16.08 -8.99
C ALA A 213 3.95 -15.82 -8.62
N LEU A 214 3.09 -15.68 -9.63
CA LEU A 214 1.63 -15.59 -9.45
C LEU A 214 1.06 -16.83 -8.74
N GLY A 215 1.46 -18.02 -9.19
CA GLY A 215 1.01 -19.28 -8.61
C GLY A 215 1.41 -19.44 -7.15
N VAL A 216 2.62 -19.01 -6.78
CA VAL A 216 3.10 -19.03 -5.39
C VAL A 216 2.29 -18.07 -4.52
N ALA A 217 2.10 -16.83 -4.95
CA ALA A 217 1.39 -15.83 -4.15
C ALA A 217 -0.10 -16.17 -3.96
N LEU A 218 -0.79 -16.55 -5.04
CA LEU A 218 -2.18 -16.96 -4.97
C LEU A 218 -2.36 -18.31 -4.25
N GLY A 219 -1.42 -19.24 -4.44
CA GLY A 219 -1.37 -20.53 -3.76
C GLY A 219 -1.17 -20.35 -2.26
N PHE A 220 -0.25 -19.46 -1.85
CA PHE A 220 -0.09 -19.10 -0.43
C PHE A 220 -1.39 -18.56 0.16
N LEU A 221 -2.01 -17.60 -0.50
CA LEU A 221 -3.25 -16.99 -0.02
C LEU A 221 -4.37 -18.04 0.11
N ALA A 222 -4.53 -18.91 -0.88
CA ALA A 222 -5.54 -19.97 -0.85
C ALA A 222 -5.29 -20.99 0.28
N VAL A 223 -4.04 -21.41 0.47
CA VAL A 223 -3.64 -22.35 1.55
C VAL A 223 -3.78 -21.67 2.92
N ALA A 224 -3.32 -20.44 3.07
CA ALA A 224 -3.42 -19.69 4.33
C ALA A 224 -4.87 -19.50 4.74
N LEU A 225 -5.74 -19.07 3.83
CA LEU A 225 -7.17 -18.93 4.10
C LEU A 225 -7.84 -20.29 4.36
N GLY A 226 -7.56 -21.30 3.55
CA GLY A 226 -8.17 -22.63 3.70
C GLY A 226 -7.83 -23.28 5.04
N LEU A 227 -6.54 -23.35 5.38
CA LEU A 227 -6.08 -23.91 6.66
C LEU A 227 -6.42 -23.00 7.83
N GLY A 228 -6.27 -21.68 7.66
CA GLY A 228 -6.53 -20.70 8.69
C GLY A 228 -7.98 -20.71 9.14
N LEU A 229 -8.93 -20.66 8.23
CA LEU A 229 -10.37 -20.69 8.53
C LEU A 229 -10.81 -22.01 9.19
N LEU A 230 -10.09 -23.11 8.92
CA LEU A 230 -10.36 -24.41 9.56
C LEU A 230 -9.79 -24.50 10.98
N LEU A 231 -8.58 -23.99 11.19
CA LEU A 231 -7.81 -24.19 12.42
C LEU A 231 -8.02 -23.04 13.43
N ALA A 232 -8.07 -21.80 12.97
CA ALA A 232 -8.12 -20.63 13.85
C ALA A 232 -9.31 -20.64 14.82
N PRO A 233 -10.55 -21.01 14.42
CA PRO A 233 -11.67 -21.05 15.37
C PRO A 233 -11.42 -21.99 16.57
N ARG A 234 -10.76 -23.14 16.33
CA ARG A 234 -10.44 -24.09 17.40
C ARG A 234 -9.32 -23.59 18.29
N ILE A 235 -8.27 -23.03 17.68
CA ILE A 235 -7.10 -22.50 18.39
C ILE A 235 -7.55 -21.33 19.27
N PHE A 236 -8.25 -20.36 18.72
CA PHE A 236 -8.67 -19.15 19.43
C PHE A 236 -9.75 -19.42 20.47
N ALA A 237 -10.64 -20.41 20.25
CA ALA A 237 -11.56 -20.88 21.29
C ALA A 237 -10.83 -21.52 22.49
N THR A 238 -9.67 -22.16 22.27
CA THR A 238 -8.83 -22.71 23.35
C THR A 238 -8.08 -21.60 24.08
N ILE A 239 -7.53 -20.64 23.34
CA ILE A 239 -6.81 -19.46 23.88
C ILE A 239 -7.76 -18.62 24.75
N ASP A 240 -8.99 -18.40 24.31
CA ASP A 240 -10.00 -17.61 25.02
C ASP A 240 -10.38 -18.17 26.41
N ARG A 241 -10.17 -19.48 26.63
CA ARG A 241 -10.37 -20.13 27.93
C ARG A 241 -9.23 -19.87 28.92
N MET A 242 -8.12 -19.30 28.46
CA MET A 242 -6.98 -19.02 29.33
C MET A 242 -7.26 -17.80 30.22
N ARG A 243 -6.79 -17.86 31.47
CA ARG A 243 -7.07 -16.82 32.48
C ARG A 243 -6.09 -15.64 32.48
N VAL A 244 -5.05 -15.72 31.66
CA VAL A 244 -4.01 -14.67 31.60
C VAL A 244 -4.57 -13.44 30.88
N ARG A 245 -4.39 -12.27 31.50
CA ARG A 245 -4.84 -11.01 30.92
C ARG A 245 -4.13 -10.75 29.57
N GLY A 246 -4.90 -10.31 28.59
CA GLY A 246 -4.38 -9.93 27.28
C GLY A 246 -3.94 -11.11 26.39
N VAL A 247 -4.22 -12.37 26.79
CA VAL A 247 -3.81 -13.53 26.03
C VAL A 247 -4.37 -13.52 24.61
N LEU A 248 -5.60 -13.07 24.43
CA LEU A 248 -6.26 -13.01 23.12
C LEU A 248 -5.58 -11.99 22.20
N LEU A 249 -5.30 -10.79 22.73
CA LEU A 249 -4.55 -9.75 22.01
C LEU A 249 -3.17 -10.24 21.57
N VAL A 250 -2.39 -10.75 22.53
CA VAL A 250 -1.02 -11.19 22.26
C VAL A 250 -1.00 -12.34 21.26
N SER A 251 -1.95 -13.29 21.36
CA SER A 251 -2.05 -14.40 20.44
C SER A 251 -2.48 -13.96 19.03
N ALA A 252 -3.40 -13.00 18.91
CA ALA A 252 -3.80 -12.43 17.63
C ALA A 252 -2.63 -11.66 16.99
N PHE A 253 -1.91 -10.87 17.78
CA PHE A 253 -0.73 -10.15 17.30
C PHE A 253 0.40 -11.11 16.87
N ALA A 254 0.68 -12.15 17.67
CA ALA A 254 1.65 -13.18 17.29
C ALA A 254 1.22 -13.93 16.02
N PHE A 255 -0.08 -14.23 15.90
CA PHE A 255 -0.62 -14.93 14.73
C PHE A 255 -0.42 -14.11 13.45
N VAL A 256 -0.71 -12.80 13.48
CA VAL A 256 -0.50 -11.94 12.29
C VAL A 256 0.97 -11.87 11.90
N LEU A 257 1.88 -11.74 12.88
CA LEU A 257 3.32 -11.71 12.59
C LEU A 257 3.80 -13.03 11.96
N VAL A 258 3.33 -14.17 12.46
CA VAL A 258 3.69 -15.50 11.92
C VAL A 258 3.16 -15.66 10.50
N VAL A 259 1.89 -15.33 10.23
CA VAL A 259 1.32 -15.46 8.88
C VAL A 259 1.97 -14.51 7.90
N SER A 260 2.31 -13.28 8.33
CA SER A 260 3.09 -12.32 7.52
C SER A 260 4.49 -12.84 7.19
N ALA A 261 5.19 -13.39 8.18
CA ALA A 261 6.51 -13.99 7.96
C ALA A 261 6.45 -15.22 7.02
N LEU A 262 5.42 -16.07 7.17
CA LEU A 262 5.20 -17.20 6.26
C LEU A 262 4.91 -16.76 4.84
N ALA A 263 4.16 -15.65 4.64
CA ALA A 263 3.95 -15.05 3.32
C ALA A 263 5.29 -14.67 2.67
N GLN A 264 6.15 -13.97 3.41
CA GLN A 264 7.47 -13.56 2.93
C GLN A 264 8.35 -14.77 2.56
N VAL A 265 8.38 -15.80 3.41
CA VAL A 265 9.13 -17.05 3.14
C VAL A 265 8.59 -17.78 1.91
N ALA A 266 7.29 -17.71 1.68
CA ALA A 266 6.65 -18.29 0.49
C ALA A 266 6.88 -17.46 -0.79
N GLY A 267 7.55 -16.29 -0.70
CA GLY A 267 7.78 -15.41 -1.83
C GLY A 267 6.60 -14.47 -2.16
N SER A 268 5.73 -14.25 -1.18
CA SER A 268 4.63 -13.28 -1.22
C SER A 268 4.94 -12.08 -0.33
N ALA A 269 4.19 -10.97 -0.45
CA ALA A 269 4.38 -9.82 0.43
C ALA A 269 3.86 -10.08 1.85
N MET A 270 4.56 -9.58 2.89
CA MET A 270 4.12 -9.67 4.30
C MET A 270 2.72 -9.08 4.51
N ILE A 271 2.39 -8.01 3.81
CA ILE A 271 1.09 -7.34 3.85
C ILE A 271 -0.07 -8.24 3.43
N ILE A 272 0.15 -9.14 2.45
CA ILE A 272 -0.85 -10.14 2.02
C ILE A 272 -1.08 -11.16 3.14
N GLY A 273 -0.01 -11.56 3.84
CA GLY A 273 -0.10 -12.43 5.01
C GLY A 273 -0.88 -11.78 6.16
N ALA A 274 -0.61 -10.49 6.43
CA ALA A 274 -1.33 -9.72 7.45
C ALA A 274 -2.83 -9.61 7.15
N PHE A 275 -3.18 -9.26 5.92
CA PHE A 275 -4.55 -9.19 5.44
C PHE A 275 -5.27 -10.55 5.53
N ALA A 276 -4.60 -11.63 5.08
CA ALA A 276 -5.12 -12.99 5.20
C ALA A 276 -5.37 -13.39 6.67
N ALA A 277 -4.43 -13.07 7.58
CA ALA A 277 -4.59 -13.31 9.01
C ALA A 277 -5.83 -12.60 9.58
N GLY A 278 -6.07 -11.36 9.18
CA GLY A 278 -7.27 -10.61 9.54
C GLY A 278 -8.55 -11.30 9.08
N ILE A 279 -8.63 -11.68 7.79
CA ILE A 279 -9.77 -12.44 7.25
C ILE A 279 -9.98 -13.78 7.99
N ILE A 280 -8.91 -14.47 8.34
CA ILE A 280 -8.99 -15.74 9.09
C ILE A 280 -9.63 -15.50 10.47
N LEU A 281 -9.20 -14.47 11.19
CA LEU A 281 -9.71 -14.18 12.51
C LEU A 281 -11.10 -13.53 12.49
N SER A 282 -11.50 -12.86 11.42
CA SER A 282 -12.87 -12.37 11.26
C SER A 282 -13.91 -13.50 11.24
N GLY A 283 -13.51 -14.72 10.87
CA GLY A 283 -14.34 -15.93 10.92
C GLY A 283 -14.41 -16.61 12.28
N THR A 284 -13.78 -16.06 13.34
CA THR A 284 -13.80 -16.67 14.69
C THR A 284 -14.87 -16.06 15.57
N ASN A 285 -15.32 -16.81 16.60
CA ASN A 285 -16.28 -16.30 17.60
C ASN A 285 -15.68 -15.19 18.48
N GLN A 286 -14.37 -15.05 18.50
CA GLN A 286 -13.61 -14.06 19.27
C GLN A 286 -13.37 -12.75 18.50
N PHE A 287 -13.96 -12.61 17.31
CA PHE A 287 -13.75 -11.47 16.42
C PHE A 287 -13.91 -10.12 17.13
N ASP A 288 -15.05 -9.86 17.77
CA ASP A 288 -15.33 -8.57 18.43
C ASP A 288 -14.31 -8.22 19.52
N ALA A 289 -13.88 -9.24 20.28
CA ALA A 289 -12.89 -9.08 21.33
C ALA A 289 -11.48 -8.82 20.75
N ILE A 290 -11.10 -9.51 19.67
CA ILE A 290 -9.84 -9.29 18.97
C ILE A 290 -9.81 -7.90 18.35
N GLU A 291 -10.86 -7.53 17.61
CA GLU A 291 -10.98 -6.21 16.97
C GLU A 291 -10.84 -5.07 17.98
N SER A 292 -11.61 -5.12 19.08
CA SER A 292 -11.59 -4.08 20.10
C SER A 292 -10.23 -3.93 20.80
N GLN A 293 -9.50 -5.04 20.98
CA GLN A 293 -8.17 -5.03 21.61
C GLN A 293 -7.05 -4.65 20.63
N MET A 294 -7.21 -4.91 19.33
CA MET A 294 -6.22 -4.55 18.31
C MET A 294 -6.27 -3.08 17.90
N LYS A 295 -7.43 -2.43 17.96
CA LYS A 295 -7.56 -0.99 17.64
C LYS A 295 -6.55 -0.09 18.36
N PRO A 296 -6.35 -0.19 19.69
CA PRO A 296 -5.32 0.62 20.37
C PRO A 296 -3.89 0.33 19.87
N VAL A 297 -3.60 -0.89 19.44
CA VAL A 297 -2.30 -1.25 18.85
C VAL A 297 -2.13 -0.56 17.49
N ALA A 298 -3.16 -0.65 16.65
CA ALA A 298 -3.19 0.03 15.36
C ALA A 298 -3.07 1.56 15.52
N ASP A 299 -3.72 2.14 16.51
CA ASP A 299 -3.64 3.58 16.82
C ASP A 299 -2.23 4.08 17.12
N VAL A 300 -1.34 3.21 17.59
CA VAL A 300 0.07 3.54 17.85
C VAL A 300 0.94 3.26 16.63
N PHE A 301 0.81 2.09 16.00
CA PHE A 301 1.73 1.67 14.95
C PHE A 301 1.40 2.21 13.56
N THR A 302 0.11 2.35 13.22
CA THR A 302 -0.32 2.82 11.90
C THR A 302 0.17 4.23 11.56
N PRO A 303 0.13 5.23 12.47
CA PRO A 303 0.71 6.54 12.20
C PRO A 303 2.21 6.51 11.91
N LEU A 304 2.98 5.61 12.54
CA LEU A 304 4.41 5.48 12.26
C LEU A 304 4.68 5.09 10.81
N PHE A 305 3.84 4.23 10.24
CA PHE A 305 3.91 3.86 8.83
C PHE A 305 3.65 5.07 7.92
N PHE A 306 2.55 5.81 8.11
CA PHE A 306 2.23 6.95 7.26
C PHE A 306 3.23 8.10 7.40
N LEU A 307 3.71 8.38 8.61
CA LEU A 307 4.76 9.37 8.85
C LEU A 307 6.07 8.97 8.18
N SER A 308 6.44 7.67 8.21
CA SER A 308 7.64 7.18 7.55
C SER A 308 7.55 7.27 6.02
N ILE A 309 6.38 7.00 5.43
CA ILE A 309 6.15 7.24 3.99
C ILE A 309 6.24 8.74 3.69
N GLY A 310 5.57 9.56 4.48
CA GLY A 310 5.62 11.02 4.33
C GLY A 310 7.06 11.55 4.40
N ALA A 311 7.87 11.06 5.34
CA ALA A 311 9.24 11.49 5.55
C ALA A 311 10.16 11.20 4.34
N GLN A 312 9.86 10.17 3.55
CA GLN A 312 10.61 9.85 2.32
C GLN A 312 10.33 10.81 1.17
N LEU A 313 9.30 11.67 1.29
CA LEU A 313 8.93 12.63 0.24
C LEU A 313 9.94 13.79 0.23
N ASP A 314 10.60 14.01 -0.91
CA ASP A 314 11.48 15.17 -1.10
C ASP A 314 10.68 16.40 -1.56
N LEU A 315 10.36 17.26 -0.58
CA LEU A 315 9.64 18.51 -0.85
C LEU A 315 10.45 19.48 -1.71
N GLY A 316 11.77 19.36 -1.76
CA GLY A 316 12.65 20.18 -2.59
C GLY A 316 12.37 20.02 -4.09
N LEU A 317 11.92 18.82 -4.51
CA LEU A 317 11.54 18.55 -5.89
C LEU A 317 10.31 19.36 -6.36
N LEU A 318 9.46 19.76 -5.42
CA LEU A 318 8.26 20.57 -5.72
C LEU A 318 8.57 22.06 -5.90
N ASN A 319 9.82 22.50 -5.73
CA ASN A 319 10.21 23.89 -5.92
C ASN A 319 10.15 24.27 -7.41
N VAL A 320 9.02 24.86 -7.82
CA VAL A 320 8.75 25.32 -9.20
C VAL A 320 9.64 26.50 -9.64
N PHE A 321 10.25 27.21 -8.68
CA PHE A 321 11.11 28.37 -8.97
C PHE A 321 12.54 27.95 -9.35
N SER A 322 12.92 26.71 -9.06
CA SER A 322 14.22 26.18 -9.47
C SER A 322 14.21 25.80 -10.97
N PRO A 323 15.04 26.45 -11.82
CA PRO A 323 15.12 26.09 -13.25
C PRO A 323 15.53 24.61 -13.46
N ALA A 324 16.34 24.07 -12.57
CA ALA A 324 16.80 22.68 -12.62
C ALA A 324 15.67 21.67 -12.44
N ASN A 325 14.60 22.04 -11.72
CA ASN A 325 13.47 21.15 -11.46
C ASN A 325 12.43 21.17 -12.59
N ARG A 326 12.44 22.16 -13.48
CA ARG A 326 11.41 22.31 -14.53
C ARG A 326 11.24 21.05 -15.40
N PRO A 327 12.30 20.43 -15.96
CA PRO A 327 12.14 19.21 -16.75
C PRO A 327 11.59 18.06 -15.90
N VAL A 328 12.06 17.92 -14.66
CA VAL A 328 11.61 16.90 -13.71
C VAL A 328 10.13 17.07 -13.35
N LEU A 329 9.70 18.33 -13.11
CA LEU A 329 8.31 18.67 -12.83
C LEU A 329 7.39 18.40 -14.03
N LEU A 330 7.84 18.71 -15.25
CA LEU A 330 7.07 18.42 -16.47
C LEU A 330 6.89 16.93 -16.68
N VAL A 331 7.98 16.15 -16.62
CA VAL A 331 7.92 14.69 -16.73
C VAL A 331 7.08 14.10 -15.58
N GLY A 332 7.30 14.57 -14.35
CA GLY A 332 6.53 14.15 -13.18
C GLY A 332 5.03 14.44 -13.32
N GLY A 333 4.67 15.60 -13.88
CA GLY A 333 3.29 15.96 -14.18
C GLY A 333 2.65 15.03 -15.21
N VAL A 334 3.35 14.75 -16.32
CA VAL A 334 2.87 13.82 -17.37
C VAL A 334 2.72 12.41 -16.80
N VAL A 335 3.71 11.93 -16.09
CA VAL A 335 3.71 10.59 -15.46
C VAL A 335 2.59 10.49 -14.41
N THR A 336 2.33 11.55 -13.64
CA THR A 336 1.19 11.64 -12.71
C THR A 336 -0.14 11.50 -13.42
N LEU A 337 -0.31 12.20 -14.54
CA LEU A 337 -1.54 12.11 -15.34
C LEU A 337 -1.73 10.70 -15.92
N ILE A 338 -0.68 10.10 -16.48
CA ILE A 338 -0.73 8.74 -17.01
C ILE A 338 -1.11 7.74 -15.91
N ALA A 339 -0.43 7.81 -14.76
CA ALA A 339 -0.69 6.93 -13.63
C ALA A 339 -2.10 7.10 -13.07
N GLY A 340 -2.54 8.36 -12.88
CA GLY A 340 -3.86 8.69 -12.35
C GLY A 340 -4.98 8.30 -13.30
N LEU A 341 -4.92 8.74 -14.55
CA LEU A 341 -5.96 8.46 -15.57
C LEU A 341 -6.04 6.97 -15.90
N GLY A 342 -4.91 6.26 -15.96
CA GLY A 342 -4.89 4.80 -16.18
C GLY A 342 -5.61 4.05 -15.08
N LYS A 343 -5.41 4.43 -13.81
CA LYS A 343 -6.15 3.83 -12.67
C LYS A 343 -7.61 4.27 -12.63
N VAL A 344 -7.90 5.53 -12.90
CA VAL A 344 -9.29 6.00 -12.97
C VAL A 344 -10.05 5.21 -14.04
N ALA A 345 -9.46 4.99 -15.22
CA ALA A 345 -10.05 4.22 -16.29
C ALA A 345 -10.33 2.74 -15.90
N ALA A 346 -9.54 2.16 -15.00
CA ALA A 346 -9.78 0.80 -14.50
C ALA A 346 -11.15 0.64 -13.79
N GLY A 347 -11.73 1.70 -13.26
CA GLY A 347 -13.09 1.66 -12.71
C GLY A 347 -14.17 1.28 -13.72
N TRP A 348 -13.90 1.44 -15.02
CA TRP A 348 -14.80 1.02 -16.10
C TRP A 348 -14.53 -0.42 -16.60
N ALA A 349 -13.55 -1.13 -16.05
CA ALA A 349 -13.25 -2.52 -16.39
C ALA A 349 -14.39 -3.50 -16.03
N VAL A 350 -15.41 -3.06 -15.30
CA VAL A 350 -16.53 -3.88 -14.84
C VAL A 350 -17.87 -3.30 -15.37
N PRO A 351 -18.15 -3.37 -16.67
CA PRO A 351 -19.35 -2.79 -17.27
C PRO A 351 -20.65 -3.48 -16.83
N TRP A 352 -20.57 -4.75 -16.40
CA TRP A 352 -21.73 -5.56 -15.96
C TRP A 352 -22.20 -5.29 -14.53
N ARG A 353 -21.48 -4.42 -13.76
CA ARG A 353 -21.90 -4.01 -12.41
C ARG A 353 -22.34 -2.57 -12.39
N ARG A 354 -23.40 -2.31 -11.62
CA ARG A 354 -23.86 -0.97 -11.30
C ARG A 354 -23.24 -0.57 -9.97
N PHE A 355 -22.20 0.23 -10.01
CA PHE A 355 -21.56 0.87 -8.86
C PHE A 355 -20.89 2.18 -9.31
N ASN A 356 -20.41 2.95 -8.36
CA ASN A 356 -19.68 4.19 -8.65
C ASN A 356 -18.30 3.88 -9.22
N ARG A 357 -18.22 3.77 -10.57
CA ARG A 357 -16.98 3.45 -11.31
C ARG A 357 -15.88 4.45 -11.07
N LEU A 358 -16.26 5.74 -10.93
CA LEU A 358 -15.29 6.80 -10.66
C LEU A 358 -14.67 6.62 -9.27
N ALA A 359 -15.48 6.28 -8.25
CA ALA A 359 -14.98 6.00 -6.92
C ALA A 359 -14.02 4.80 -6.92
N VAL A 360 -14.35 3.73 -7.66
CA VAL A 360 -13.48 2.55 -7.78
C VAL A 360 -12.15 2.94 -8.43
N GLY A 361 -12.18 3.63 -9.56
CA GLY A 361 -10.95 4.05 -10.26
C GLY A 361 -10.08 5.00 -9.45
N VAL A 362 -10.69 6.00 -8.81
CA VAL A 362 -9.97 6.95 -7.93
C VAL A 362 -9.44 6.25 -6.69
N GLY A 363 -10.16 5.27 -6.12
CA GLY A 363 -9.71 4.47 -5.00
C GLY A 363 -8.45 3.63 -5.32
N MET A 364 -8.21 3.30 -6.58
CA MET A 364 -7.00 2.62 -7.04
C MET A 364 -5.82 3.58 -7.33
N MET A 365 -6.02 4.89 -7.21
CA MET A 365 -5.03 5.90 -7.61
C MET A 365 -3.86 6.09 -6.63
N PRO A 366 -3.99 5.95 -5.29
CA PRO A 366 -2.88 6.21 -4.37
C PRO A 366 -1.66 5.36 -4.67
N ARG A 367 -0.47 5.98 -4.62
CA ARG A 367 0.82 5.31 -4.73
C ARG A 367 1.51 5.35 -3.37
N GLY A 368 2.29 4.32 -3.05
CA GLY A 368 3.01 4.21 -1.80
C GLY A 368 4.36 3.55 -1.97
N GLU A 369 4.71 2.73 -1.00
CA GLU A 369 5.99 2.06 -0.84
C GLU A 369 6.43 1.25 -2.07
N VAL A 370 5.52 0.52 -2.70
CA VAL A 370 5.85 -0.36 -3.85
C VAL A 370 6.37 0.46 -5.04
N GLY A 371 5.75 1.61 -5.34
CA GLY A 371 6.23 2.51 -6.39
C GLY A 371 7.63 3.06 -6.10
N LEU A 372 7.93 3.34 -4.82
CA LEU A 372 9.25 3.77 -4.37
C LEU A 372 10.29 2.65 -4.46
N ILE A 373 9.92 1.39 -4.19
CA ILE A 373 10.80 0.23 -4.34
C ILE A 373 11.22 0.08 -5.80
N PHE A 374 10.29 0.15 -6.76
CA PHE A 374 10.61 0.13 -8.19
C PHE A 374 11.59 1.25 -8.56
N ALA A 375 11.31 2.47 -8.10
CA ALA A 375 12.16 3.63 -8.39
C ALA A 375 13.57 3.47 -7.80
N ASN A 376 13.68 3.00 -6.55
CA ASN A 376 14.97 2.77 -5.88
C ASN A 376 15.79 1.66 -6.54
N ILE A 377 15.17 0.55 -6.93
CA ILE A 377 15.87 -0.51 -7.66
C ILE A 377 16.38 0.02 -9.00
N GLY A 378 15.54 0.74 -9.74
CA GLY A 378 15.95 1.34 -11.00
C GLY A 378 17.12 2.33 -10.85
N LEU A 379 17.12 3.13 -9.78
CA LEU A 379 18.19 4.08 -9.47
C LEU A 379 19.47 3.35 -9.05
N SER A 380 19.39 2.38 -8.14
CA SER A 380 20.54 1.63 -7.62
C SER A 380 21.23 0.78 -8.69
N GLN A 381 20.47 0.28 -9.67
CA GLN A 381 20.96 -0.47 -10.82
C GLN A 381 21.46 0.45 -11.96
N GLY A 382 21.39 1.77 -11.81
CA GLY A 382 21.79 2.72 -12.83
C GLY A 382 20.88 2.75 -14.08
N ILE A 383 19.66 2.21 -14.00
CA ILE A 383 18.69 2.18 -15.09
C ILE A 383 17.89 3.46 -15.14
N LEU A 384 17.55 4.01 -13.97
CA LEU A 384 16.87 5.29 -13.86
C LEU A 384 17.87 6.39 -13.47
N SER A 385 17.82 7.52 -14.18
CA SER A 385 18.54 8.71 -13.76
C SER A 385 17.93 9.32 -12.49
N ARG A 386 18.72 10.13 -11.77
CA ARG A 386 18.19 10.90 -10.62
C ARG A 386 17.01 11.80 -11.00
N GLN A 387 17.00 12.34 -12.21
CA GLN A 387 15.91 13.16 -12.72
C GLN A 387 14.62 12.37 -12.91
N LEU A 388 14.71 11.16 -13.50
CA LEU A 388 13.55 10.30 -13.70
C LEU A 388 13.04 9.73 -12.37
N PHE A 389 13.97 9.38 -11.46
CA PHE A 389 13.61 9.04 -10.08
C PHE A 389 12.82 10.18 -9.42
N GLY A 390 13.31 11.43 -9.53
CA GLY A 390 12.59 12.61 -9.04
C GLY A 390 11.20 12.79 -9.66
N ALA A 391 11.04 12.52 -10.96
CA ALA A 391 9.75 12.57 -11.63
C ALA A 391 8.76 11.51 -11.11
N ILE A 392 9.25 10.29 -10.83
CA ILE A 392 8.45 9.22 -10.21
C ILE A 392 8.07 9.62 -8.77
N MET A 393 8.98 10.24 -8.02
CA MET A 393 8.69 10.76 -6.67
C MET A 393 7.57 11.80 -6.69
N ILE A 394 7.60 12.73 -7.65
CA ILE A 394 6.52 13.72 -7.85
C ILE A 394 5.19 13.03 -8.12
N MET A 395 5.17 11.99 -8.95
CA MET A 395 3.97 11.20 -9.24
C MET A 395 3.44 10.52 -7.96
N VAL A 396 4.30 9.91 -7.16
CA VAL A 396 3.91 9.27 -5.89
C VAL A 396 3.30 10.30 -4.95
N ILE A 397 3.97 11.44 -4.74
CA ILE A 397 3.48 12.54 -3.91
C ILE A 397 2.11 13.01 -4.41
N ALA A 398 2.03 13.39 -5.70
CA ALA A 398 0.81 13.95 -6.27
C ALA A 398 -0.37 12.98 -6.18
N THR A 399 -0.19 11.71 -6.55
CA THR A 399 -1.27 10.74 -6.51
C THR A 399 -1.70 10.40 -5.08
N THR A 400 -0.77 10.35 -4.14
CA THR A 400 -1.04 10.09 -2.72
C THR A 400 -1.88 11.21 -2.10
N PHE A 401 -1.53 12.47 -2.38
CA PHE A 401 -2.27 13.61 -1.83
C PHE A 401 -3.57 13.94 -2.58
N LEU A 402 -3.63 13.67 -3.89
CA LEU A 402 -4.84 13.97 -4.70
C LEU A 402 -5.94 12.90 -4.52
N ALA A 403 -5.56 11.64 -4.32
CA ALA A 403 -6.53 10.55 -4.31
C ALA A 403 -7.57 10.65 -3.17
N PRO A 404 -7.23 10.95 -1.90
CA PRO A 404 -8.22 11.04 -0.84
C PRO A 404 -9.29 12.10 -1.06
N PRO A 405 -8.98 13.38 -1.40
CA PRO A 405 -10.00 14.37 -1.69
C PRO A 405 -10.83 14.03 -2.94
N LEU A 406 -10.20 13.46 -3.98
CA LEU A 406 -10.90 13.02 -5.17
C LEU A 406 -11.84 11.84 -4.89
N LEU A 407 -11.43 10.88 -4.06
CA LEU A 407 -12.28 9.78 -3.64
C LEU A 407 -13.48 10.28 -2.85
N LYS A 408 -13.26 11.17 -1.88
CA LYS A 408 -14.33 11.81 -1.13
C LYS A 408 -15.32 12.55 -2.03
N TRP A 409 -14.82 13.29 -3.00
CA TRP A 409 -15.65 13.99 -3.98
C TRP A 409 -16.44 13.02 -4.87
N SER A 410 -15.81 11.96 -5.38
CA SER A 410 -16.46 10.97 -6.25
C SER A 410 -17.56 10.21 -5.54
N VAL A 411 -17.35 9.86 -4.26
CA VAL A 411 -18.36 9.20 -3.40
C VAL A 411 -19.55 10.13 -3.15
N ARG A 412 -19.31 11.41 -2.84
CA ARG A 412 -20.38 12.39 -2.63
C ARG A 412 -21.21 12.64 -3.88
N ARG A 413 -20.59 12.61 -5.07
CA ARG A 413 -21.26 12.89 -6.34
C ARG A 413 -22.04 11.69 -6.87
N GLY A 414 -21.50 10.48 -6.75
CA GLY A 414 -22.07 9.27 -7.36
C GLY A 414 -22.73 8.32 -6.38
N GLY A 415 -22.67 8.61 -5.06
CA GLY A 415 -23.10 7.67 -4.03
C GLY A 415 -22.19 6.43 -3.97
N VAL A 416 -22.48 5.53 -3.06
CA VAL A 416 -21.88 4.18 -2.95
C VAL A 416 -22.98 3.19 -2.60
N MET A 417 -22.91 1.97 -3.13
CA MET A 417 -23.91 0.95 -2.90
C MET A 417 -23.68 0.22 -1.57
N SER A 418 -24.65 0.29 -0.66
CA SER A 418 -24.64 -0.56 0.53
C SER A 418 -24.89 -2.03 0.19
N ALA A 419 -24.56 -2.95 1.10
CA ALA A 419 -24.83 -4.37 0.92
C ALA A 419 -26.36 -4.65 0.87
N GLU A 420 -27.16 -3.81 1.52
CA GLU A 420 -28.63 -3.90 1.59
C GLU A 420 -29.30 -3.46 0.28
N ASP A 421 -28.77 -2.44 -0.39
CA ASP A 421 -29.32 -1.95 -1.67
C ASP A 421 -29.26 -3.00 -2.81
N ARG A 422 -28.46 -4.06 -2.63
CA ARG A 422 -28.34 -5.16 -3.60
C ARG A 422 -29.39 -6.25 -3.46
N ALA A 423 -30.01 -6.36 -2.31
CA ALA A 423 -31.08 -7.33 -2.07
C ALA A 423 -32.43 -6.84 -2.65
N ALA A 424 -32.53 -5.56 -2.99
CA ALA A 424 -33.70 -4.99 -3.62
C ALA A 424 -33.80 -5.38 -5.12
N PRO A 425 -34.97 -5.82 -5.60
CA PRO A 425 -35.17 -6.11 -7.01
C PRO A 425 -34.98 -4.85 -7.87
N PRO A 426 -34.56 -4.99 -9.16
CA PRO A 426 -34.07 -3.89 -9.99
C PRO A 426 -35.08 -2.79 -10.34
N TRP A 427 -36.32 -2.86 -9.86
CA TRP A 427 -37.41 -1.91 -10.10
C TRP A 427 -37.78 -1.02 -8.90
N HIS A 428 -37.04 -1.04 -7.78
CA HIS A 428 -37.23 -0.04 -6.75
C HIS A 428 -36.37 1.20 -7.06
N PRO A 429 -37.00 2.37 -7.31
CA PRO A 429 -36.26 3.62 -7.40
C PRO A 429 -35.66 3.92 -6.00
N VAL A 430 -34.35 4.13 -5.96
CA VAL A 430 -33.67 4.63 -4.76
C VAL A 430 -34.15 6.05 -4.54
N ALA A 431 -34.80 6.30 -3.41
CA ALA A 431 -35.31 7.60 -3.01
C ALA A 431 -34.20 8.59 -2.67
#